data_6fff3f21f23ec7fc28b8ffa9ec9d279d
#
_entry.id   6fff3f21f23ec7fc28b8ffa9ec9d279d
#
_cell.length_a   1.000
_cell.length_b   1.000
_cell.length_c   1.000
_cell.angle_alpha   90.00
_cell.angle_beta   90.00
_cell.angle_gamma   90.00
#
_symmetry.space_group_name_H-M   'P 1'
#
loop_
_entity.id
_entity.type
_entity.pdbx_description
1 polymer ?
#
loop_
_entity_poly.entity_id
_entity_poly.type
_entity_poly.pdbx_seq_one_letter_code
_entity_poly.pdbx_strand_id
1 'polypeptide(L)'
;MAKEVKKKKLSSDGSSVREKLLARKKKLAEKGTSSAFIFPKNGTTRVRILSAGPDNEPALELVRFYVNGHSVFSPETFEEPCPFMEEYKRLKESKDEDDKKLAKKLVPSRRYVLGCIIYKDAKGQEMDYNGEPRLLMVPSSVYQDIIEYWLDEDEAGD
;
A
#
# COMPACT_ATOMS: atom_id res chain seq x y z
N MET A 1 15.90 53.56 37.67
CA MET A 1 16.39 53.07 36.33
C MET A 1 15.56 51.87 35.94
N ALA A 2 14.56 52.08 35.09
CA ALA A 2 13.67 51.03 34.60
C ALA A 2 14.25 50.43 33.30
N LYS A 3 14.53 49.12 33.30
CA LYS A 3 14.96 48.40 32.10
C LYS A 3 13.77 48.12 31.20
N GLU A 4 13.75 48.77 30.06
CA GLU A 4 12.85 48.54 28.95
C GLU A 4 13.08 47.14 28.37
N VAL A 5 12.09 46.24 28.54
CA VAL A 5 12.10 44.94 27.93
C VAL A 5 11.55 45.08 26.51
N LYS A 6 12.43 45.11 25.52
CA LYS A 6 12.08 45.06 24.10
C LYS A 6 11.32 43.74 23.80
N LYS A 7 10.02 43.84 23.61
CA LYS A 7 9.20 42.75 23.01
C LYS A 7 9.67 42.53 21.57
N LYS A 8 10.40 41.45 21.36
CA LYS A 8 10.68 40.92 20.00
C LYS A 8 9.33 40.57 19.34
N LYS A 9 8.92 41.35 18.36
CA LYS A 9 7.83 41.01 17.46
C LYS A 9 8.22 39.68 16.78
N LEU A 10 7.47 38.60 17.08
CA LEU A 10 7.49 37.39 16.30
C LEU A 10 6.83 37.74 14.95
N SER A 11 7.63 37.92 13.92
CA SER A 11 7.15 38.21 12.55
C SER A 11 6.55 36.94 11.96
N SER A 12 5.28 36.97 11.74
CA SER A 12 4.46 36.60 10.58
C SER A 12 4.99 35.55 9.57
N ASP A 13 5.49 34.38 10.03
CA ASP A 13 5.72 33.27 9.08
C ASP A 13 4.52 32.34 8.93
N GLY A 14 3.39 32.59 9.57
CA GLY A 14 2.20 31.77 9.48
C GLY A 14 1.48 31.85 8.11
N SER A 15 1.62 32.98 7.40
CA SER A 15 1.03 33.11 6.05
C SER A 15 1.78 32.23 5.04
N SER A 16 3.08 32.18 5.10
CA SER A 16 3.94 31.40 4.21
C SER A 16 3.73 29.88 4.33
N VAL A 17 3.55 29.38 5.54
CA VAL A 17 3.25 27.95 5.77
C VAL A 17 1.85 27.60 5.28
N ARG A 18 0.87 28.45 5.55
CA ARG A 18 -0.51 28.27 5.06
C ARG A 18 -0.57 28.28 3.53
N GLU A 19 0.13 29.20 2.89
CA GLU A 19 0.20 29.29 1.43
C GLU A 19 0.91 28.07 0.83
N LYS A 20 1.99 27.59 1.43
CA LYS A 20 2.66 26.34 1.01
C LYS A 20 1.74 25.13 1.15
N LEU A 21 0.95 25.05 2.23
CA LEU A 21 -0.02 23.96 2.43
C LEU A 21 -1.18 24.05 1.44
N LEU A 22 -1.68 25.24 1.14
CA LEU A 22 -2.73 25.45 0.14
C LEU A 22 -2.22 25.12 -1.28
N ALA A 23 -1.01 25.54 -1.64
CA ALA A 23 -0.39 25.17 -2.90
C ALA A 23 -0.16 23.67 -3.02
N ARG A 24 0.24 23.00 -1.93
CA ARG A 24 0.38 21.55 -1.89
C ARG A 24 -0.95 20.82 -1.99
N LYS A 25 -1.99 21.31 -1.30
CA LYS A 25 -3.36 20.79 -1.43
C LYS A 25 -3.88 20.93 -2.86
N LYS A 26 -3.64 22.08 -3.51
CA LYS A 26 -4.03 22.32 -4.91
C LYS A 26 -3.29 21.37 -5.85
N LYS A 27 -1.97 21.19 -5.70
CA LYS A 27 -1.18 20.21 -6.48
C LYS A 27 -1.62 18.78 -6.27
N LEU A 28 -2.06 18.42 -5.06
CA LEU A 28 -2.59 17.08 -4.76
C LEU A 28 -3.99 16.87 -5.36
N ALA A 29 -4.78 17.92 -5.47
CA ALA A 29 -6.10 17.89 -6.11
C ALA A 29 -5.98 17.91 -7.65
N GLU A 30 -5.00 18.62 -8.19
CA GLU A 30 -4.70 18.69 -9.65
C GLU A 30 -3.98 17.43 -10.16
N LYS A 31 -3.20 16.74 -9.34
CA LYS A 31 -2.86 15.34 -9.56
C LYS A 31 -4.14 14.56 -9.32
N GLY A 32 -5.02 14.59 -10.32
CA GLY A 32 -6.20 13.77 -10.34
C GLY A 32 -5.84 12.39 -9.80
N THR A 33 -6.73 11.75 -9.09
CA THR A 33 -6.62 10.43 -8.46
C THR A 33 -6.25 9.32 -9.46
N SER A 34 -5.15 9.48 -10.19
CA SER A 34 -4.48 8.35 -10.78
C SER A 34 -3.88 7.61 -9.60
N SER A 35 -4.70 6.78 -8.99
CA SER A 35 -4.25 5.86 -7.96
C SER A 35 -2.99 5.18 -8.50
N ALA A 36 -1.87 5.26 -7.76
CA ALA A 36 -0.68 4.50 -8.11
C ALA A 36 -1.01 3.01 -8.20
N PHE A 37 -2.07 2.60 -7.51
CA PHE A 37 -2.58 1.23 -7.51
C PHE A 37 -3.54 0.98 -8.67
N ILE A 38 -3.36 -0.18 -9.27
CA ILE A 38 -4.28 -0.71 -10.28
C ILE A 38 -5.09 -1.83 -9.65
N PHE A 39 -6.38 -1.79 -9.90
CA PHE A 39 -7.31 -2.86 -9.56
C PHE A 39 -7.81 -3.45 -10.87
N PRO A 40 -7.31 -4.65 -11.28
CA PRO A 40 -7.78 -5.31 -12.49
C PRO A 40 -9.30 -5.48 -12.44
N LYS A 41 -9.97 -5.09 -13.51
CA LYS A 41 -11.40 -5.35 -13.69
C LYS A 41 -11.59 -6.79 -14.16
N ASN A 42 -12.84 -7.26 -14.14
CA ASN A 42 -13.17 -8.57 -14.69
C ASN A 42 -12.73 -8.67 -16.17
N GLY A 43 -11.99 -9.71 -16.49
CA GLY A 43 -11.46 -9.97 -17.82
C GLY A 43 -9.95 -10.23 -17.79
N THR A 44 -9.32 -10.17 -18.96
CA THR A 44 -7.86 -10.39 -19.11
C THR A 44 -7.13 -9.06 -19.20
N THR A 45 -6.16 -8.87 -18.31
CA THR A 45 -5.27 -7.71 -18.32
C THR A 45 -3.84 -8.19 -18.52
N ARG A 46 -3.15 -7.67 -19.55
CA ARG A 46 -1.75 -7.98 -19.81
C ARG A 46 -0.86 -6.99 -19.05
N VAL A 47 -0.05 -7.51 -18.18
CA VAL A 47 0.90 -6.72 -17.37
C VAL A 47 2.31 -7.25 -17.56
N ARG A 48 3.31 -6.38 -17.45
CA ARG A 48 4.72 -6.74 -17.28
C ARG A 48 5.10 -6.42 -15.85
N ILE A 49 5.51 -7.41 -15.11
CA ILE A 49 6.03 -7.21 -13.74
C ILE A 49 7.44 -6.64 -13.85
N LEU A 50 7.74 -5.66 -13.02
CA LEU A 50 9.04 -5.02 -12.94
C LEU A 50 9.88 -5.73 -11.88
N SER A 51 11.10 -6.10 -12.23
CA SER A 51 12.06 -6.62 -11.25
C SER A 51 12.44 -5.54 -10.25
N ALA A 52 12.55 -5.92 -8.99
CA ALA A 52 13.11 -5.07 -7.94
C ALA A 52 14.65 -5.12 -7.86
N GLY A 53 15.27 -5.85 -8.79
CA GLY A 53 16.70 -6.09 -8.84
C GLY A 53 17.03 -7.58 -8.57
N PRO A 54 18.27 -8.02 -8.89
CA PRO A 54 18.63 -9.44 -8.85
C PRO A 54 18.53 -10.08 -7.45
N ASP A 55 18.70 -9.29 -6.40
CA ASP A 55 18.75 -9.80 -5.03
C ASP A 55 17.49 -9.47 -4.22
N ASN A 56 16.46 -8.90 -4.85
CA ASN A 56 15.25 -8.45 -4.14
C ASN A 56 14.03 -9.22 -4.59
N GLU A 57 13.17 -9.54 -3.63
CA GLU A 57 11.85 -10.06 -3.94
C GLU A 57 11.07 -9.07 -4.82
N PRO A 58 10.36 -9.56 -5.84
CA PRO A 58 9.64 -8.71 -6.77
C PRO A 58 8.41 -8.05 -6.18
N ALA A 59 7.98 -8.50 -5.00
CA ALA A 59 6.78 -8.02 -4.33
C ALA A 59 7.06 -7.58 -2.89
N LEU A 60 6.39 -6.52 -2.48
CA LEU A 60 6.30 -6.13 -1.08
C LEU A 60 5.08 -6.81 -0.44
N GLU A 61 5.30 -7.61 0.60
CA GLU A 61 4.20 -8.17 1.39
C GLU A 61 3.57 -7.08 2.26
N LEU A 62 2.27 -6.93 2.17
CA LEU A 62 1.46 -6.04 3.00
C LEU A 62 0.49 -6.87 3.85
N VAL A 63 0.59 -6.73 5.16
CA VAL A 63 -0.41 -7.26 6.09
C VAL A 63 -1.44 -6.18 6.38
N ARG A 64 -2.72 -6.51 6.27
CA ARG A 64 -3.80 -5.57 6.55
C ARG A 64 -4.89 -6.22 7.39
N PHE A 65 -5.53 -5.38 8.20
CA PHE A 65 -6.72 -5.70 8.95
C PHE A 65 -7.93 -4.98 8.36
N TYR A 66 -9.11 -5.55 8.54
CA TYR A 66 -10.36 -4.90 8.19
C TYR A 66 -11.14 -4.58 9.47
N VAL A 67 -11.15 -3.31 9.85
CA VAL A 67 -11.73 -2.85 11.13
C VAL A 67 -12.79 -1.80 10.85
N ASN A 68 -14.00 -2.03 11.32
CA ASN A 68 -15.13 -1.10 11.18
C ASN A 68 -15.37 -0.59 9.74
N GLY A 69 -15.24 -1.49 8.76
CA GLY A 69 -15.43 -1.12 7.35
C GLY A 69 -14.22 -0.48 6.68
N HIS A 70 -13.11 -0.31 7.39
CA HIS A 70 -11.88 0.28 6.87
C HIS A 70 -10.74 -0.72 6.80
N SER A 71 -9.94 -0.61 5.76
CA SER A 71 -8.70 -1.37 5.62
C SER A 71 -7.55 -0.61 6.30
N VAL A 72 -6.89 -1.24 7.26
CA VAL A 72 -5.76 -0.69 8.00
C VAL A 72 -4.54 -1.56 7.71
N PHE A 73 -3.44 -0.95 7.28
CA PHE A 73 -2.19 -1.68 7.08
C PHE A 73 -1.46 -1.88 8.40
N SER A 74 -0.89 -3.07 8.55
CA SER A 74 -0.07 -3.43 9.71
C SER A 74 1.32 -2.82 9.58
N PRO A 75 1.86 -2.20 10.64
CA PRO A 75 3.25 -1.78 10.68
C PRO A 75 4.23 -2.95 10.65
N GLU A 76 3.81 -4.19 10.87
CA GLU A 76 4.68 -5.38 10.68
C GLU A 76 5.32 -5.47 9.30
N THR A 77 4.68 -4.91 8.26
CA THR A 77 5.27 -4.76 6.93
C THR A 77 6.63 -4.02 6.97
N PHE A 78 6.84 -3.19 7.98
CA PHE A 78 8.05 -2.40 8.20
C PHE A 78 8.83 -2.85 9.44
N GLU A 79 8.65 -4.12 9.85
CA GLU A 79 9.29 -4.70 11.03
C GLU A 79 8.94 -4.02 12.35
N GLU A 80 7.84 -3.27 12.38
CA GLU A 80 7.36 -2.60 13.58
C GLU A 80 6.25 -3.41 14.27
N PRO A 81 6.14 -3.36 15.63
CA PRO A 81 5.10 -4.09 16.35
C PRO A 81 3.70 -3.59 15.99
N CYS A 82 2.78 -4.50 15.78
CA CYS A 82 1.40 -4.20 15.42
C CYS A 82 0.42 -4.56 16.54
N PRO A 83 -0.24 -3.56 17.17
CA PRO A 83 -1.22 -3.82 18.23
C PRO A 83 -2.39 -4.72 17.78
N PHE A 84 -2.82 -4.61 16.53
CA PHE A 84 -3.88 -5.46 15.99
C PHE A 84 -3.44 -6.92 15.84
N MET A 85 -2.17 -7.16 15.50
CA MET A 85 -1.63 -8.50 15.40
C MET A 85 -1.47 -9.15 16.78
N GLU A 86 -1.00 -8.40 17.76
CA GLU A 86 -0.89 -8.85 19.15
C GLU A 86 -2.27 -9.22 19.70
N GLU A 87 -3.25 -8.35 19.48
CA GLU A 87 -4.63 -8.61 19.92
C GLU A 87 -5.25 -9.81 19.18
N TYR A 88 -5.02 -9.95 17.89
CA TYR A 88 -5.47 -11.13 17.14
C TYR A 88 -4.89 -12.42 17.70
N LYS A 89 -3.59 -12.46 18.00
CA LYS A 89 -2.93 -13.62 18.60
C LYS A 89 -3.53 -13.95 19.98
N ARG A 90 -3.70 -12.93 20.84
CA ARG A 90 -4.33 -13.08 22.16
C ARG A 90 -5.74 -13.66 22.05
N LEU A 91 -6.58 -13.10 21.20
CA LEU A 91 -7.96 -13.55 21.00
C LEU A 91 -8.04 -14.95 20.41
N LYS A 92 -7.12 -15.31 19.51
CA LYS A 92 -7.06 -16.65 18.90
C LYS A 92 -6.70 -17.73 19.89
N GLU A 93 -5.83 -17.44 20.86
CA GLU A 93 -5.37 -18.36 21.91
C GLU A 93 -6.35 -18.45 23.08
N SER A 94 -7.31 -17.52 23.19
CA SER A 94 -8.32 -17.53 24.25
C SER A 94 -9.23 -18.76 24.17
N LYS A 95 -9.63 -19.25 25.33
CA LYS A 95 -10.64 -20.32 25.44
C LYS A 95 -12.08 -19.79 25.38
N ASP A 96 -12.26 -18.48 25.49
CA ASP A 96 -13.56 -17.84 25.45
C ASP A 96 -14.13 -17.83 24.04
N GLU A 97 -15.38 -18.21 23.88
CA GLU A 97 -16.06 -18.26 22.59
C GLU A 97 -16.33 -16.87 22.00
N ASP A 98 -16.50 -15.86 22.81
CA ASP A 98 -16.71 -14.49 22.35
C ASP A 98 -15.38 -13.88 21.85
N ASP A 99 -14.27 -14.17 22.51
CA ASP A 99 -12.93 -13.84 22.02
C ASP A 99 -12.64 -14.51 20.68
N LYS A 100 -12.98 -15.77 20.50
CA LYS A 100 -12.83 -16.47 19.20
C LYS A 100 -13.68 -15.84 18.09
N LYS A 101 -14.89 -15.37 18.43
CA LYS A 101 -15.72 -14.63 17.45
C LYS A 101 -15.08 -13.29 17.04
N LEU A 102 -14.47 -12.60 18.00
CA LEU A 102 -13.72 -11.36 17.73
C LEU A 102 -12.47 -11.65 16.89
N ALA A 103 -11.73 -12.70 17.19
CA ALA A 103 -10.58 -13.12 16.40
C ALA A 103 -10.95 -13.35 14.92
N LYS A 104 -12.09 -14.00 14.66
CA LYS A 104 -12.59 -14.19 13.27
C LYS A 104 -12.87 -12.89 12.52
N LYS A 105 -13.22 -11.81 13.24
CA LYS A 105 -13.43 -10.48 12.65
C LYS A 105 -12.12 -9.73 12.43
N LEU A 106 -11.07 -10.08 13.17
CA LEU A 106 -9.77 -9.41 13.15
C LEU A 106 -8.71 -10.22 12.39
N VAL A 107 -9.12 -11.14 11.52
CA VAL A 107 -8.19 -11.97 10.75
C VAL A 107 -7.33 -11.10 9.84
N PRO A 108 -5.97 -11.17 9.94
CA PRO A 108 -5.08 -10.47 9.04
C PRO A 108 -5.21 -11.00 7.62
N SER A 109 -5.21 -10.10 6.66
CA SER A 109 -5.22 -10.43 5.23
C SER A 109 -3.91 -10.00 4.61
N ARG A 110 -3.20 -10.94 3.98
CA ARG A 110 -1.96 -10.68 3.26
C ARG A 110 -2.23 -10.28 1.83
N ARG A 111 -1.48 -9.29 1.35
CA ARG A 111 -1.48 -8.82 -0.02
C ARG A 111 -0.05 -8.62 -0.48
N TYR A 112 0.19 -8.79 -1.76
CA TYR A 112 1.49 -8.59 -2.38
C TYR A 112 1.39 -7.45 -3.37
N VAL A 113 2.31 -6.50 -3.27
CA VAL A 113 2.38 -5.32 -4.14
C VAL A 113 3.54 -5.46 -5.07
N LEU A 114 3.24 -5.50 -6.36
CA LEU A 114 4.21 -5.62 -7.45
C LEU A 114 4.27 -4.32 -8.24
N GLY A 115 5.46 -3.90 -8.61
CA GLY A 115 5.64 -2.90 -9.66
C GLY A 115 5.28 -3.50 -11.01
N CYS A 116 4.47 -2.83 -11.81
CA CYS A 116 4.10 -3.33 -13.12
C CYS A 116 3.87 -2.22 -14.15
N ILE A 117 3.91 -2.61 -15.42
CA ILE A 117 3.47 -1.80 -16.57
C ILE A 117 2.29 -2.51 -17.20
N ILE A 118 1.19 -1.81 -17.42
CA ILE A 118 0.02 -2.36 -18.11
C ILE A 118 0.12 -2.01 -19.59
N TYR A 119 -0.09 -3.01 -20.44
CA TYR A 119 -0.10 -2.83 -21.90
C TYR A 119 -1.51 -2.81 -22.47
N LYS A 120 -2.42 -3.59 -21.89
CA LYS A 120 -3.79 -3.70 -22.37
C LYS A 120 -4.75 -3.91 -21.21
N ASP A 121 -5.94 -3.36 -21.31
CA ASP A 121 -7.03 -3.60 -20.38
C ASP A 121 -7.67 -4.99 -20.58
N ALA A 122 -8.70 -5.29 -19.79
CA ALA A 122 -9.46 -6.52 -19.87
C ALA A 122 -10.15 -6.75 -21.25
N LYS A 123 -10.32 -5.69 -22.04
CA LYS A 123 -10.90 -5.75 -23.39
C LYS A 123 -9.83 -5.76 -24.49
N GLY A 124 -8.56 -5.77 -24.12
CA GLY A 124 -7.44 -5.74 -25.06
C GLY A 124 -7.17 -4.34 -25.65
N GLN A 125 -7.78 -3.28 -25.12
CA GLN A 125 -7.55 -1.90 -25.54
C GLN A 125 -6.34 -1.34 -24.82
N GLU A 126 -5.56 -0.52 -25.51
CA GLU A 126 -4.49 0.25 -24.87
C GLU A 126 -5.11 1.27 -23.91
N MET A 127 -4.48 1.41 -22.74
CA MET A 127 -4.96 2.33 -21.71
C MET A 127 -4.21 3.64 -21.78
N ASP A 128 -4.83 4.76 -21.35
CA ASP A 128 -4.23 6.10 -21.36
C ASP A 128 -2.91 6.20 -20.59
N TYR A 129 -2.68 5.28 -19.63
CA TYR A 129 -1.45 5.17 -18.86
C TYR A 129 -0.54 4.03 -19.35
N ASN A 130 -0.70 3.60 -20.61
CA ASN A 130 0.13 2.56 -21.21
C ASN A 130 1.61 2.95 -21.16
N GLY A 131 2.44 2.02 -20.64
CA GLY A 131 3.87 2.25 -20.44
C GLY A 131 4.24 2.99 -19.15
N GLU A 132 3.29 3.48 -18.36
CA GLU A 132 3.60 4.08 -17.05
C GLU A 132 3.72 3.02 -15.96
N PRO A 133 4.74 3.11 -15.06
CA PRO A 133 4.84 2.23 -13.91
C PRO A 133 3.65 2.42 -12.96
N ARG A 134 3.06 1.30 -12.53
CA ARG A 134 1.95 1.25 -11.59
C ARG A 134 2.20 0.18 -10.52
N LEU A 135 1.41 0.20 -9.48
CA LEU A 135 1.42 -0.81 -8.43
C LEU A 135 0.22 -1.74 -8.58
N LEU A 136 0.48 -3.02 -8.68
CA LEU A 136 -0.53 -4.07 -8.73
C LEU A 136 -0.58 -4.76 -7.36
N MET A 137 -1.75 -4.75 -6.73
CA MET A 137 -1.96 -5.46 -5.47
C MET A 137 -2.71 -6.76 -5.73
N VAL A 138 -2.09 -7.89 -5.38
CA VAL A 138 -2.64 -9.22 -5.60
C VAL A 138 -2.82 -9.99 -4.28
N PRO A 139 -3.76 -10.93 -4.20
CA PRO A 139 -3.86 -11.87 -3.09
C PRO A 139 -2.73 -12.91 -3.11
N SER A 140 -2.54 -13.62 -1.99
CA SER A 140 -1.50 -14.64 -1.86
C SER A 140 -1.57 -15.75 -2.91
N SER A 141 -2.78 -16.19 -3.28
CA SER A 141 -2.95 -17.23 -4.30
C SER A 141 -2.40 -16.81 -5.66
N VAL A 142 -2.74 -15.60 -6.11
CA VAL A 142 -2.24 -15.06 -7.39
C VAL A 142 -0.72 -14.82 -7.34
N TYR A 143 -0.19 -14.42 -6.18
CA TYR A 143 1.25 -14.25 -6.04
C TYR A 143 1.98 -15.59 -6.09
N GLN A 144 1.42 -16.66 -5.50
CA GLN A 144 1.96 -18.01 -5.63
C GLN A 144 2.01 -18.47 -7.10
N ASP A 145 0.92 -18.28 -7.86
CA ASP A 145 0.88 -18.62 -9.27
C ASP A 145 1.97 -17.85 -10.08
N ILE A 146 2.24 -16.59 -9.72
CA ILE A 146 3.30 -15.79 -10.34
C ILE A 146 4.69 -16.34 -10.02
N ILE A 147 4.93 -16.74 -8.77
CA ILE A 147 6.21 -17.34 -8.37
C ILE A 147 6.44 -18.68 -9.07
N GLU A 148 5.42 -19.55 -9.08
CA GLU A 148 5.50 -20.83 -9.77
C GLU A 148 5.87 -20.65 -11.26
N TYR A 149 5.20 -19.71 -11.94
CA TYR A 149 5.51 -19.40 -13.34
C TYR A 149 6.97 -18.96 -13.54
N TRP A 150 7.51 -18.14 -12.64
CA TRP A 150 8.91 -17.70 -12.74
C TRP A 150 9.90 -18.80 -12.48
N LEU A 151 9.64 -19.66 -11.50
CA LEU A 151 10.53 -20.80 -11.22
C LEU A 151 10.55 -21.80 -12.39
N ASP A 152 9.39 -22.03 -13.02
CA ASP A 152 9.30 -22.91 -14.20
C ASP A 152 10.06 -22.34 -15.42
N GLU A 153 10.08 -21.02 -15.61
CA GLU A 153 10.85 -20.38 -16.69
C GLU A 153 12.37 -20.49 -16.44
N ASP A 154 12.81 -20.36 -15.19
CA ASP A 154 14.23 -20.50 -14.83
C ASP A 154 14.74 -21.94 -15.02
N GLU A 155 13.89 -22.96 -14.80
CA GLU A 155 14.21 -24.36 -15.08
C GLU A 155 14.22 -24.70 -16.58
N ALA A 156 13.47 -23.97 -17.39
CA ALA A 156 13.40 -24.17 -18.84
C ALA A 156 14.52 -23.47 -19.62
N GLY A 157 15.38 -22.69 -18.95
CA GLY A 157 16.42 -21.85 -19.53
C GLY A 157 17.83 -22.44 -19.54
N ASP A 158 18.03 -23.73 -19.18
CA ASP A 158 19.30 -24.45 -19.27
C ASP A 158 19.42 -25.31 -20.56
#